data_4c013864384163c8553deaef51411360
#
_entry.id   4c013864384163c8553deaef51411360
#
_cell.length_a   1.000
_cell.length_b   1.000
_cell.length_c   1.000
_cell.angle_alpha   90.00
_cell.angle_beta   90.00
_cell.angle_gamma   90.00
#
_symmetry.space_group_name_H-M   'P 1'
#
loop_
_entity.id
_entity.type
_entity.pdbx_description
1 polymer ?
#
loop_
_entity_poly.entity_id
_entity_poly.type
_entity_poly.pdbx_seq_one_letter_code
_entity_poly.pdbx_strand_id
1 'polypeptide(L)'
;SRNILHVGRKSYENLFREVFSDSNIILFIPNINSVRVFINGKEERTCFRNNEEWIVNDYEEDINPDLQELVNKTIEKGNSRIPEKYKDFECTKVSFACKHKGAMIEPVDKSILYCYLPTSASWGFPFLMNTDMIPKGDRNDIEKEVTLVGDDEKNFNQELAAIAGVKLFCW
;
A
#
# COMPACT_ATOMS: atom_id res chain seq x y z
N SER A 1 -29.67 14.82 15.07
CA SER A 1 -28.97 13.52 14.86
C SER A 1 -29.06 13.00 13.42
N ARG A 2 -30.18 13.21 12.69
CA ARG A 2 -30.34 12.77 11.28
C ARG A 2 -29.34 13.45 10.32
N ASN A 3 -28.96 14.71 10.58
CA ASN A 3 -28.06 15.46 9.72
C ASN A 3 -26.60 15.00 9.83
N ILE A 4 -26.14 14.56 11.01
CA ILE A 4 -24.79 14.06 11.23
C ILE A 4 -24.56 12.75 10.50
N LEU A 5 -25.57 11.84 10.53
CA LEU A 5 -25.53 10.57 9.79
C LEU A 5 -25.50 10.78 8.26
N HIS A 6 -26.19 11.82 7.78
CA HIS A 6 -26.25 12.12 6.34
C HIS A 6 -24.94 12.71 5.80
N VAL A 7 -24.27 13.57 6.59
CA VAL A 7 -22.95 14.09 6.24
C VAL A 7 -21.91 12.99 6.25
N GLY A 8 -21.92 12.11 7.25
CA GLY A 8 -21.01 10.95 7.31
C GLY A 8 -21.20 10.01 6.11
N ARG A 9 -22.44 9.71 5.73
CA ARG A 9 -22.72 8.83 4.58
C ARG A 9 -22.19 9.39 3.25
N LYS A 10 -22.40 10.67 2.96
CA LYS A 10 -21.85 11.31 1.75
C LYS A 10 -20.32 11.32 1.75
N SER A 11 -19.69 11.47 2.92
CA SER A 11 -18.25 11.39 3.06
C SER A 11 -17.72 10.00 2.73
N TYR A 12 -18.36 8.94 3.21
CA TYR A 12 -18.01 7.56 2.88
C TYR A 12 -18.24 7.23 1.41
N GLU A 13 -19.34 7.66 0.81
CA GLU A 13 -19.60 7.44 -0.61
C GLU A 13 -18.53 8.12 -1.49
N ASN A 14 -18.11 9.34 -1.14
CA ASN A 14 -17.05 10.03 -1.85
C ASN A 14 -15.69 9.33 -1.68
N LEU A 15 -15.37 8.90 -0.46
CA LEU A 15 -14.14 8.14 -0.19
C LEU A 15 -14.10 6.83 -1.01
N PHE A 16 -15.21 6.09 -1.06
CA PHE A 16 -15.30 4.89 -1.88
C PHE A 16 -15.11 5.20 -3.37
N ARG A 17 -15.73 6.26 -3.88
CA ARG A 17 -15.54 6.68 -5.28
C ARG A 17 -14.09 7.04 -5.57
N GLU A 18 -13.43 7.73 -4.64
CA GLU A 18 -12.03 8.12 -4.76
C GLU A 18 -11.09 6.92 -4.74
N VAL A 19 -11.22 6.04 -3.74
CA VAL A 19 -10.39 4.82 -3.62
C VAL A 19 -10.53 3.92 -4.84
N PHE A 20 -11.76 3.72 -5.33
CA PHE A 20 -12.01 2.89 -6.51
C PHE A 20 -12.00 3.67 -7.84
N SER A 21 -11.60 4.96 -7.82
CA SER A 21 -11.35 5.70 -9.06
C SER A 21 -10.14 5.13 -9.83
N ASP A 22 -9.17 4.59 -9.09
CA ASP A 22 -8.04 3.88 -9.65
C ASP A 22 -8.36 2.39 -9.84
N SER A 23 -8.45 1.94 -11.10
CA SER A 23 -8.67 0.53 -11.43
C SER A 23 -7.49 -0.36 -11.05
N ASN A 24 -6.30 0.23 -10.83
CA ASN A 24 -5.07 -0.50 -10.53
C ASN A 24 -5.01 -1.02 -9.09
N ILE A 25 -5.92 -0.55 -8.21
CA ILE A 25 -6.00 -1.04 -6.83
C ILE A 25 -6.07 -2.56 -6.73
N ILE A 26 -6.70 -3.22 -7.72
CA ILE A 26 -6.89 -4.67 -7.73
C ILE A 26 -5.61 -5.45 -8.07
N LEU A 27 -4.59 -4.80 -8.66
CA LEU A 27 -3.36 -5.46 -9.07
C LEU A 27 -2.63 -6.10 -7.88
N PHE A 28 -2.68 -5.45 -6.71
CA PHE A 28 -1.97 -5.85 -5.51
C PHE A 28 -2.82 -6.61 -4.49
N ILE A 29 -4.09 -6.92 -4.83
CA ILE A 29 -4.96 -7.71 -3.95
C ILE A 29 -4.88 -9.17 -4.41
N PRO A 30 -4.27 -10.08 -3.61
CA PRO A 30 -4.11 -11.47 -4.01
C PRO A 30 -5.47 -12.16 -4.11
N ASN A 31 -5.60 -13.09 -5.05
CA ASN A 31 -6.77 -13.96 -5.25
C ASN A 31 -8.08 -13.24 -5.61
N ILE A 32 -8.02 -11.94 -5.95
CA ILE A 32 -9.18 -11.18 -6.43
C ILE A 32 -8.98 -10.80 -7.89
N ASN A 33 -9.85 -11.27 -8.76
CA ASN A 33 -9.82 -10.97 -10.20
C ASN A 33 -10.76 -9.83 -10.60
N SER A 34 -11.78 -9.57 -9.79
CA SER A 34 -12.68 -8.45 -10.02
C SER A 34 -13.28 -7.91 -8.74
N VAL A 35 -13.54 -6.61 -8.73
CA VAL A 35 -14.28 -5.92 -7.65
C VAL A 35 -15.42 -5.14 -8.28
N ARG A 36 -16.66 -5.36 -7.78
CA ARG A 36 -17.82 -4.56 -8.15
C ARG A 36 -18.24 -3.67 -6.99
N VAL A 37 -18.39 -2.41 -7.28
CA VAL A 37 -18.78 -1.39 -6.30
C VAL A 37 -20.25 -1.03 -6.53
N PHE A 38 -21.08 -1.22 -5.51
CA PHE A 38 -22.49 -0.85 -5.51
C PHE A 38 -22.73 0.27 -4.50
N ILE A 39 -23.37 1.34 -4.92
CA ILE A 39 -23.82 2.42 -4.06
C ILE A 39 -25.34 2.52 -4.16
N ASN A 40 -26.03 2.40 -3.02
CA ASN A 40 -27.50 2.40 -2.95
C ASN A 40 -28.18 1.36 -3.88
N GLY A 41 -27.56 0.20 -4.04
CA GLY A 41 -28.07 -0.88 -4.88
C GLY A 41 -27.82 -0.73 -6.39
N LYS A 42 -27.19 0.37 -6.82
CA LYS A 42 -26.79 0.60 -8.20
C LYS A 42 -25.30 0.30 -8.36
N GLU A 43 -24.95 -0.46 -9.40
CA GLU A 43 -23.56 -0.68 -9.75
C GLU A 43 -22.96 0.63 -10.27
N GLU A 44 -21.93 1.12 -9.58
CA GLU A 44 -21.22 2.35 -9.92
C GLU A 44 -19.96 2.06 -10.71
N ARG A 45 -19.30 0.93 -10.43
CA ARG A 45 -18.04 0.57 -11.08
C ARG A 45 -17.75 -0.91 -10.94
N THR A 46 -17.07 -1.45 -11.97
CA THR A 46 -16.42 -2.76 -11.92
C THR A 46 -14.95 -2.58 -12.32
N CYS A 47 -14.05 -3.08 -11.49
CA CYS A 47 -12.63 -3.16 -11.76
C CYS A 47 -12.25 -4.61 -12.04
N PHE A 48 -11.44 -4.86 -13.06
CA PHE A 48 -10.93 -6.19 -13.41
C PHE A 48 -9.41 -6.18 -13.34
N ARG A 49 -8.83 -7.28 -12.85
CA ARG A 49 -7.39 -7.51 -12.97
C ARG A 49 -7.10 -7.89 -14.42
N ASN A 50 -6.43 -7.01 -15.13
CA ASN A 50 -6.06 -7.22 -16.53
C ASN A 50 -4.61 -7.72 -16.64
N ASN A 51 -4.43 -9.03 -16.57
CA ASN A 51 -3.12 -9.67 -16.70
C ASN A 51 -2.56 -9.61 -18.13
N GLU A 52 -3.37 -9.21 -19.13
CA GLU A 52 -2.90 -9.03 -20.51
C GLU A 52 -2.20 -7.68 -20.71
N GLU A 53 -2.43 -6.71 -19.82
CA GLU A 53 -1.79 -5.39 -19.84
C GLU A 53 -0.77 -5.20 -18.72
N TRP A 54 -0.83 -6.00 -17.65
CA TRP A 54 -0.03 -5.81 -16.46
C TRP A 54 0.79 -7.05 -16.13
N ILE A 55 2.08 -6.84 -15.93
CA ILE A 55 2.98 -7.79 -15.29
C ILE A 55 3.09 -7.38 -13.83
N VAL A 56 2.76 -8.31 -12.93
CA VAL A 56 2.87 -8.09 -11.47
C VAL A 56 3.78 -9.17 -10.92
N ASN A 57 4.81 -8.77 -10.21
CA ASN A 57 5.73 -9.66 -9.52
C ASN A 57 5.72 -9.34 -8.03
N ASP A 58 5.56 -10.40 -7.25
CA ASP A 58 5.55 -10.35 -5.78
C ASP A 58 6.86 -10.92 -5.23
N TYR A 59 7.43 -10.23 -4.27
CA TYR A 59 8.63 -10.63 -3.53
C TYR A 59 8.32 -10.65 -2.05
N GLU A 60 8.80 -11.68 -1.37
CA GLU A 60 8.80 -11.77 0.09
C GLU A 60 10.23 -11.67 0.60
N GLU A 61 10.42 -11.04 1.74
CA GLU A 61 11.69 -10.95 2.44
C GLU A 61 11.47 -11.12 3.93
N ASP A 62 12.28 -11.98 4.53
CA ASP A 62 12.27 -12.17 5.97
C ASP A 62 12.79 -10.90 6.66
N ILE A 63 12.11 -10.49 7.71
CA ILE A 63 12.52 -9.37 8.53
C ILE A 63 13.69 -9.79 9.42
N ASN A 64 14.74 -8.98 9.45
CA ASN A 64 15.86 -9.21 10.34
C ASN A 64 15.35 -9.30 11.80
N PRO A 65 15.75 -10.35 12.57
CA PRO A 65 15.31 -10.53 13.96
C PRO A 65 15.57 -9.31 14.87
N ASP A 66 16.68 -8.57 14.66
CA ASP A 66 16.96 -7.37 15.43
C ASP A 66 15.95 -6.25 15.12
N LEU A 67 15.53 -6.10 13.86
CA LEU A 67 14.50 -5.15 13.46
C LEU A 67 13.14 -5.55 14.04
N GLN A 68 12.81 -6.83 14.00
CA GLN A 68 11.57 -7.36 14.59
C GLN A 68 11.50 -7.09 16.09
N GLU A 69 12.62 -7.32 16.83
CA GLU A 69 12.69 -7.03 18.27
C GLU A 69 12.48 -5.54 18.56
N LEU A 70 13.06 -4.64 17.76
CA LEU A 70 12.87 -3.19 17.89
C LEU A 70 11.42 -2.79 17.63
N VAL A 71 10.79 -3.37 16.61
CA VAL A 71 9.37 -3.15 16.29
C VAL A 71 8.49 -3.58 17.46
N ASN A 72 8.69 -4.78 17.99
CA ASN A 72 7.93 -5.31 19.12
C ASN A 72 8.08 -4.43 20.37
N LYS A 73 9.31 -4.05 20.72
CA LYS A 73 9.58 -3.12 21.84
C LYS A 73 8.91 -1.77 21.65
N THR A 74 8.84 -1.29 20.39
CA THR A 74 8.22 -0.01 20.08
C THR A 74 6.71 -0.07 20.28
N ILE A 75 6.06 -1.15 19.82
CA ILE A 75 4.63 -1.38 20.03
C ILE A 75 4.30 -1.51 21.51
N GLU A 76 5.07 -2.30 22.27
CA GLU A 76 4.84 -2.56 23.70
C GLU A 76 4.95 -1.30 24.57
N LYS A 77 5.77 -0.33 24.18
CA LYS A 77 5.84 0.96 24.89
C LYS A 77 4.60 1.85 24.70
N GLY A 78 3.66 1.47 23.84
CA GLY A 78 2.35 2.11 23.72
C GLY A 78 2.36 3.53 23.13
N ASN A 79 3.52 4.05 22.76
CA ASN A 79 3.67 5.39 22.13
C ASN A 79 4.13 5.26 20.67
N SER A 80 3.58 4.29 19.96
CA SER A 80 4.04 3.95 18.63
C SER A 80 3.05 4.35 17.56
N ARG A 81 3.57 4.89 16.47
CA ARG A 81 2.84 5.02 15.20
C ARG A 81 2.80 3.71 14.40
N ILE A 82 3.47 2.66 14.92
CA ILE A 82 3.44 1.33 14.33
C ILE A 82 2.17 0.61 14.81
N PRO A 83 1.25 0.24 13.91
CA PRO A 83 0.06 -0.52 14.25
C PRO A 83 0.42 -1.89 14.85
N GLU A 84 -0.40 -2.38 15.78
CA GLU A 84 -0.20 -3.65 16.47
C GLU A 84 -0.12 -4.86 15.53
N LYS A 85 -0.70 -4.76 14.34
CA LYS A 85 -0.60 -5.81 13.31
C LYS A 85 0.84 -6.13 12.87
N TYR A 86 1.80 -5.25 13.16
CA TYR A 86 3.23 -5.48 12.88
C TYR A 86 3.97 -6.13 14.06
N LYS A 87 3.26 -6.46 15.15
CA LYS A 87 3.82 -7.29 16.21
C LYS A 87 4.10 -8.68 15.64
N ASP A 88 5.29 -9.20 15.93
CA ASP A 88 5.76 -10.49 15.40
C ASP A 88 5.76 -10.54 13.84
N PHE A 89 6.05 -9.42 13.21
CA PHE A 89 6.10 -9.26 11.76
C PHE A 89 7.36 -9.93 11.20
N GLU A 90 7.22 -11.17 10.74
CA GLU A 90 8.34 -12.03 10.33
C GLU A 90 8.80 -11.79 8.89
N CYS A 91 7.90 -11.37 8.01
CA CYS A 91 8.22 -11.12 6.60
C CYS A 91 7.49 -9.89 6.07
N THR A 92 8.08 -9.24 5.08
CA THR A 92 7.45 -8.14 4.32
C THR A 92 7.25 -8.53 2.87
N LYS A 93 6.23 -7.95 2.25
CA LYS A 93 5.93 -8.12 0.83
C LYS A 93 6.17 -6.84 0.07
N VAL A 94 6.83 -7.00 -1.07
CA VAL A 94 7.01 -5.92 -2.05
C VAL A 94 6.52 -6.43 -3.39
N SER A 95 5.62 -5.69 -4.03
CA SER A 95 5.12 -6.02 -5.36
C SER A 95 5.41 -4.90 -6.32
N PHE A 96 5.84 -5.25 -7.53
CA PHE A 96 6.01 -4.30 -8.62
C PHE A 96 5.04 -4.63 -9.74
N ALA A 97 4.47 -3.59 -10.36
CA ALA A 97 3.58 -3.76 -11.50
C ALA A 97 3.93 -2.79 -12.60
N CYS A 98 4.15 -3.30 -13.81
CA CYS A 98 4.36 -2.51 -15.01
C CYS A 98 3.33 -2.86 -16.08
N LYS A 99 2.98 -1.86 -16.89
CA LYS A 99 2.21 -2.09 -18.11
C LYS A 99 3.09 -2.69 -19.19
N HIS A 100 2.49 -3.53 -20.03
CA HIS A 100 3.16 -4.03 -21.22
C HIS A 100 2.22 -4.08 -22.41
N LYS A 101 2.81 -3.98 -23.58
CA LYS A 101 2.14 -4.20 -24.87
C LYS A 101 3.00 -5.13 -25.72
N GLY A 102 2.60 -6.39 -25.79
CA GLY A 102 3.45 -7.43 -26.33
C GLY A 102 4.73 -7.58 -25.52
N ALA A 103 5.89 -7.43 -26.15
CA ALA A 103 7.20 -7.52 -25.49
C ALA A 103 7.73 -6.17 -24.94
N MET A 104 7.01 -5.08 -25.14
CA MET A 104 7.45 -3.74 -24.69
C MET A 104 6.80 -3.38 -23.35
N ILE A 105 7.62 -2.85 -22.46
CA ILE A 105 7.14 -2.25 -21.20
C ILE A 105 6.70 -0.81 -21.50
N GLU A 106 5.51 -0.45 -21.05
CA GLU A 106 4.96 0.89 -21.13
C GLU A 106 5.05 1.59 -19.77
N PRO A 107 5.59 2.83 -19.71
CA PRO A 107 5.63 3.58 -18.47
C PRO A 107 4.22 3.93 -18.00
N VAL A 108 4.02 3.98 -16.68
CA VAL A 108 2.79 4.52 -16.10
C VAL A 108 2.89 6.04 -15.93
N ASP A 109 1.81 6.75 -16.21
CA ASP A 109 1.78 8.23 -16.09
C ASP A 109 1.93 8.71 -14.65
N LYS A 110 1.43 7.91 -13.71
CA LYS A 110 1.51 8.20 -12.26
C LYS A 110 2.11 7.01 -11.54
N SER A 111 3.33 7.17 -11.06
CA SER A 111 4.02 6.18 -10.24
C SER A 111 3.54 6.24 -8.78
N ILE A 112 2.35 5.72 -8.53
CA ILE A 112 1.74 5.71 -7.19
C ILE A 112 2.35 4.58 -6.36
N LEU A 113 2.63 4.89 -5.09
CA LEU A 113 2.96 3.91 -4.07
C LEU A 113 1.67 3.38 -3.43
N TYR A 114 1.57 2.07 -3.35
CA TYR A 114 0.49 1.36 -2.66
C TYR A 114 0.99 0.82 -1.32
N CYS A 115 0.15 0.94 -0.31
CA CYS A 115 0.25 0.22 0.95
C CYS A 115 -1.05 -0.58 1.09
N TYR A 116 -1.20 -1.63 0.29
CA TYR A 116 -2.43 -2.37 -0.07
C TYR A 116 -3.47 -1.50 -0.80
N LEU A 117 -3.71 -0.30 -0.36
CA LEU A 117 -4.54 0.72 -1.02
C LEU A 117 -3.64 1.83 -1.57
N PRO A 118 -4.09 2.57 -2.59
CA PRO A 118 -3.30 3.66 -3.15
C PRO A 118 -3.05 4.75 -2.11
N THR A 119 -1.89 5.37 -2.23
CA THR A 119 -1.56 6.64 -1.55
C THR A 119 -1.48 7.74 -2.59
N SER A 120 -1.28 9.00 -2.16
CA SER A 120 -0.92 10.07 -3.09
C SER A 120 0.59 10.21 -3.26
N ALA A 121 1.37 9.37 -2.57
CA ALA A 121 2.82 9.39 -2.69
C ALA A 121 3.26 8.84 -4.06
N SER A 122 4.14 9.59 -4.73
CA SER A 122 4.84 9.13 -5.92
C SER A 122 6.27 8.75 -5.54
N TRP A 123 6.76 7.65 -6.07
CA TRP A 123 8.11 7.18 -5.80
C TRP A 123 9.09 7.38 -6.97
N GLY A 124 8.61 8.00 -8.07
CA GLY A 124 9.45 8.53 -9.13
C GLY A 124 9.85 7.56 -10.24
N PHE A 125 9.47 6.29 -10.16
CA PHE A 125 9.75 5.31 -11.22
C PHE A 125 8.53 5.09 -12.13
N PRO A 126 8.69 4.68 -13.40
CA PRO A 126 7.60 4.57 -14.36
C PRO A 126 6.76 3.29 -14.22
N PHE A 127 6.62 2.77 -13.00
CA PHE A 127 5.82 1.60 -12.66
C PHE A 127 5.23 1.73 -11.24
N LEU A 128 4.29 0.87 -10.89
CA LEU A 128 3.62 0.88 -9.59
C LEU A 128 4.38 -0.01 -8.60
N MET A 129 4.36 0.36 -7.34
CA MET A 129 4.90 -0.43 -6.24
C MET A 129 3.87 -0.56 -5.11
N ASN A 130 3.76 -1.75 -4.55
CA ASN A 130 3.05 -2.02 -3.31
C ASN A 130 4.02 -2.52 -2.25
N THR A 131 3.80 -2.10 -1.00
CA THR A 131 4.66 -2.44 0.12
C THR A 131 3.88 -2.39 1.43
N ASP A 132 4.43 -3.01 2.47
CA ASP A 132 3.90 -2.98 3.83
C ASP A 132 4.22 -1.69 4.61
N MET A 133 4.73 -0.64 3.97
CA MET A 133 4.97 0.64 4.64
C MET A 133 3.70 1.19 5.27
N ILE A 134 3.87 1.95 6.34
CA ILE A 134 2.78 2.63 7.05
C ILE A 134 2.48 3.96 6.35
N PRO A 135 1.31 4.12 5.74
CA PRO A 135 0.89 5.40 5.19
C PRO A 135 0.41 6.34 6.30
N LYS A 136 0.40 7.64 6.05
CA LYS A 136 -0.31 8.61 6.89
C LYS A 136 -1.80 8.29 6.94
N GLY A 137 -2.47 8.71 8.00
CA GLY A 137 -3.89 8.42 8.21
C GLY A 137 -4.82 8.91 7.08
N ASP A 138 -4.46 10.01 6.42
CA ASP A 138 -5.14 10.58 5.25
C ASP A 138 -4.66 9.98 3.92
N ARG A 139 -3.67 9.10 3.95
CA ARG A 139 -3.02 8.44 2.80
C ARG A 139 -2.41 9.39 1.77
N ASN A 140 -2.17 10.64 2.12
CA ASN A 140 -1.52 11.60 1.22
C ASN A 140 -0.02 11.35 1.05
N ASP A 141 0.60 10.62 1.99
CA ASP A 141 2.03 10.33 1.98
C ASP A 141 2.31 9.08 2.83
N ILE A 142 3.57 8.67 2.88
CA ILE A 142 4.07 7.69 3.83
C ILE A 142 4.38 8.37 5.17
N GLU A 143 4.09 7.68 6.27
CA GLU A 143 4.40 8.19 7.60
C GLU A 143 5.93 8.27 7.79
N LYS A 144 6.44 9.47 8.04
CA LYS A 144 7.89 9.74 8.14
C LYS A 144 8.44 9.60 9.55
N GLU A 145 7.56 9.70 10.55
CA GLU A 145 7.96 9.68 11.96
C GLU A 145 7.64 8.33 12.62
N VAL A 146 8.15 7.25 12.04
CA VAL A 146 7.98 5.89 12.56
C VAL A 146 9.31 5.39 13.15
N THR A 147 9.85 6.18 14.10
CA THR A 147 11.12 5.89 14.76
C THR A 147 10.97 4.69 15.70
N LEU A 148 11.95 3.80 15.67
CA LEU A 148 12.02 2.61 16.51
C LEU A 148 12.63 2.97 17.87
N VAL A 149 12.06 2.40 18.93
CA VAL A 149 12.53 2.66 20.29
C VAL A 149 13.86 1.96 20.56
N GLY A 150 14.84 2.72 21.06
CA GLY A 150 16.18 2.21 21.38
C GLY A 150 17.21 2.44 20.28
N ASP A 151 16.78 2.91 19.12
CA ASP A 151 17.65 3.31 18.03
C ASP A 151 17.02 4.51 17.29
N ASP A 152 17.39 5.72 17.70
CA ASP A 152 16.82 6.97 17.17
C ASP A 152 17.13 7.20 15.68
N GLU A 153 18.09 6.45 15.11
CA GLU A 153 18.45 6.53 13.72
C GLU A 153 17.62 5.58 12.83
N LYS A 154 16.96 4.58 13.42
CA LYS A 154 16.15 3.62 12.67
C LYS A 154 14.70 4.05 12.56
N ASN A 155 14.21 4.06 11.33
CA ASN A 155 12.83 4.33 11.00
C ASN A 155 12.23 3.12 10.27
N PHE A 156 11.11 2.61 10.76
CA PHE A 156 10.47 1.41 10.21
C PHE A 156 10.19 1.49 8.70
N ASN A 157 9.62 2.60 8.24
CA ASN A 157 9.33 2.77 6.81
C ASN A 157 10.60 2.89 5.95
N GLN A 158 11.70 3.43 6.51
CA GLN A 158 12.99 3.48 5.81
C GLN A 158 13.61 2.09 5.68
N GLU A 159 13.49 1.25 6.69
CA GLU A 159 13.94 -0.14 6.62
C GLU A 159 13.17 -0.91 5.54
N LEU A 160 11.84 -0.76 5.50
CA LEU A 160 11.04 -1.38 4.45
C LEU A 160 11.35 -0.80 3.05
N ALA A 161 11.66 0.50 2.95
CA ALA A 161 12.07 1.12 1.70
C ALA A 161 13.43 0.57 1.21
N ALA A 162 14.36 0.31 2.11
CA ALA A 162 15.64 -0.31 1.77
C ALA A 162 15.44 -1.73 1.21
N ILE A 163 14.58 -2.53 1.84
CA ILE A 163 14.20 -3.86 1.34
C ILE A 163 13.58 -3.75 -0.06
N ALA A 164 12.63 -2.84 -0.26
CA ALA A 164 12.01 -2.61 -1.56
C ALA A 164 13.04 -2.21 -2.62
N GLY A 165 14.02 -1.38 -2.27
CA GLY A 165 15.11 -0.99 -3.15
C GLY A 165 15.97 -2.19 -3.60
N VAL A 166 16.28 -3.10 -2.68
CA VAL A 166 17.00 -4.34 -3.02
C VAL A 166 16.19 -5.21 -3.99
N LYS A 167 14.89 -5.39 -3.71
CA LYS A 167 14.02 -6.20 -4.59
C LYS A 167 13.84 -5.59 -5.98
N LEU A 168 13.91 -4.27 -6.09
CA LEU A 168 13.87 -3.58 -7.38
C LEU A 168 15.04 -3.99 -8.30
N PHE A 169 16.22 -4.24 -7.76
CA PHE A 169 17.36 -4.73 -8.55
C PHE A 169 17.20 -6.19 -8.99
N CYS A 170 16.31 -6.94 -8.34
CA CYS A 170 16.01 -8.33 -8.71
C CYS A 170 14.90 -8.41 -9.77
N TRP A 171 14.13 -7.34 -9.93
CA TRP A 171 13.00 -7.26 -10.86
C TRP A 171 13.45 -6.77 -12.23
#